data_2d827276986b2de060068c2e9c90e392
#
_entry.id   2d827276986b2de060068c2e9c90e392
#
_cell.length_a   1.000
_cell.length_b   1.000
_cell.length_c   1.000
_cell.angle_alpha   90.00
_cell.angle_beta   90.00
_cell.angle_gamma   90.00
#
_symmetry.space_group_name_H-M   'P 1'
#
loop_
_entity.id
_entity.type
_entity.pdbx_description
1 polymer ?
#
loop_
_entity_poly.entity_id
_entity_poly.type
_entity_poly.pdbx_seq_one_letter_code
_entity_poly.pdbx_strand_id
1 'polypeptide(L)'
;MQWTIIGGGIQGTTIALKLRQAGLDAKDLTIIDPYRTLCEQFNSYTHRISMPFLRSPFVHHIHPKPFHLKQYAKLNQYTGATYGPYKRPQRDMFMHHTHELIHQYRLNESHIQGAVRHIHRDNHQQWQLELNDGRILSTQYLIIAHGCNHRAYIPAMYHDQPDIQHIFDEEESQIKEQQTSHVVGSGISAAHLALKLVNNDDSKTVHLWLNKDIEIHDFDADPGWLGPKNMKH
;
A
#
# COMPACT_ATOMS: atom_id res chain seq x y z
N MET A 1 27.78 -8.54 2.87
CA MET A 1 26.76 -9.42 2.25
C MET A 1 25.61 -8.51 1.84
N GLN A 2 25.35 -8.41 0.54
CA GLN A 2 24.46 -7.35 0.03
C GLN A 2 23.09 -7.93 -0.33
N TRP A 3 22.05 -7.31 0.20
CA TRP A 3 20.64 -7.62 -0.04
C TRP A 3 19.97 -6.49 -0.80
N THR A 4 19.19 -6.81 -1.81
CA THR A 4 18.36 -5.83 -2.51
C THR A 4 16.90 -6.28 -2.52
N ILE A 5 16.00 -5.35 -2.20
CA ILE A 5 14.56 -5.52 -2.28
C ILE A 5 14.05 -4.59 -3.39
N ILE A 6 13.34 -5.14 -4.37
CA ILE A 6 12.62 -4.37 -5.38
C ILE A 6 11.19 -4.17 -4.91
N GLY A 7 10.82 -2.93 -4.64
CA GLY A 7 9.54 -2.50 -4.11
C GLY A 7 9.62 -2.07 -2.65
N GLY A 8 9.37 -0.80 -2.40
CA GLY A 8 9.31 -0.15 -1.08
C GLY A 8 7.89 0.00 -0.52
N GLY A 9 6.94 -0.76 -1.04
CA GLY A 9 5.58 -0.84 -0.50
C GLY A 9 5.52 -1.59 0.85
N ILE A 10 4.31 -1.87 1.35
CA ILE A 10 4.09 -2.54 2.64
C ILE A 10 4.89 -3.84 2.77
N GLN A 11 4.89 -4.67 1.73
CA GLN A 11 5.58 -5.97 1.76
C GLN A 11 7.10 -5.81 1.83
N GLY A 12 7.68 -5.00 0.92
CA GLY A 12 9.13 -4.76 0.89
C GLY A 12 9.64 -4.09 2.16
N THR A 13 8.91 -3.10 2.67
CA THR A 13 9.22 -2.43 3.95
C THR A 13 9.14 -3.39 5.13
N THR A 14 8.16 -4.31 5.16
CA THR A 14 8.07 -5.35 6.19
C THR A 14 9.30 -6.27 6.18
N ILE A 15 9.72 -6.70 4.99
CA ILE A 15 10.90 -7.57 4.85
C ILE A 15 12.17 -6.82 5.26
N ALA A 16 12.33 -5.58 4.79
CA ALA A 16 13.46 -4.72 5.14
C ALA A 16 13.58 -4.55 6.66
N LEU A 17 12.47 -4.27 7.34
CA LEU A 17 12.42 -4.15 8.78
C LEU A 17 12.84 -5.45 9.49
N LYS A 18 12.36 -6.61 9.01
CA LYS A 18 12.77 -7.91 9.57
C LYS A 18 14.26 -8.17 9.39
N LEU A 19 14.83 -7.85 8.23
CA LEU A 19 16.27 -7.98 7.97
C LEU A 19 17.08 -7.08 8.91
N ARG A 20 16.66 -5.83 9.10
CA ARG A 20 17.29 -4.90 10.06
C ARG A 20 17.22 -5.42 11.50
N GLN A 21 16.09 -5.97 11.93
CA GLN A 21 15.96 -6.59 13.26
C GLN A 21 16.80 -7.84 13.43
N ALA A 22 17.05 -8.59 12.35
CA ALA A 22 17.95 -9.73 12.34
C ALA A 22 19.44 -9.34 12.36
N GLY A 23 19.76 -8.04 12.39
CA GLY A 23 21.14 -7.55 12.49
C GLY A 23 21.79 -7.18 11.16
N LEU A 24 21.06 -7.14 10.05
CA LEU A 24 21.62 -6.69 8.77
C LEU A 24 21.88 -5.17 8.84
N ASP A 25 23.09 -4.73 8.55
CA ASP A 25 23.44 -3.30 8.52
C ASP A 25 22.71 -2.54 7.40
N ALA A 26 22.45 -1.24 7.62
CA ALA A 26 21.79 -0.40 6.60
C ALA A 26 22.59 -0.36 5.28
N LYS A 27 23.92 -0.34 5.36
CA LYS A 27 24.82 -0.35 4.20
C LYS A 27 24.80 -1.64 3.37
N ASP A 28 24.35 -2.73 3.97
CA ASP A 28 24.22 -4.04 3.33
C ASP A 28 22.82 -4.32 2.78
N LEU A 29 21.89 -3.38 2.94
CA LEU A 29 20.52 -3.43 2.45
C LEU A 29 20.27 -2.30 1.46
N THR A 30 19.66 -2.64 0.32
CA THR A 30 19.14 -1.67 -0.65
C THR A 30 17.66 -1.95 -0.88
N ILE A 31 16.84 -0.90 -0.89
CA ILE A 31 15.42 -0.96 -1.24
C ILE A 31 15.23 -0.06 -2.45
N ILE A 32 14.83 -0.61 -3.59
CA ILE A 32 14.59 0.16 -4.81
C ILE A 32 13.09 0.33 -5.00
N ASP A 33 12.64 1.58 -5.10
CA ASP A 33 11.24 1.90 -5.30
C ASP A 33 11.11 3.17 -6.16
N PRO A 34 10.14 3.28 -7.10
CA PRO A 34 9.99 4.46 -7.93
C PRO A 34 9.55 5.72 -7.15
N TYR A 35 8.94 5.55 -6.00
CA TYR A 35 8.47 6.66 -5.18
C TYR A 35 9.59 7.27 -4.31
N ARG A 36 9.37 8.49 -3.83
CA ARG A 36 10.35 9.22 -3.01
C ARG A 36 10.50 8.65 -1.59
N THR A 37 9.42 8.07 -1.07
CA THR A 37 9.39 7.53 0.28
C THR A 37 8.85 6.11 0.29
N LEU A 38 9.25 5.33 1.28
CA LEU A 38 8.71 3.99 1.47
C LEU A 38 7.22 4.04 1.82
N CYS A 39 6.44 3.09 1.29
CA CYS A 39 4.98 2.99 1.43
C CYS A 39 4.18 4.17 0.84
N GLU A 40 4.79 5.01 0.00
CA GLU A 40 4.16 6.21 -0.55
C GLU A 40 2.94 5.88 -1.41
N GLN A 41 3.03 4.90 -2.31
CA GLN A 41 1.88 4.49 -3.15
C GLN A 41 0.68 4.07 -2.29
N PHE A 42 0.91 3.23 -1.28
CA PHE A 42 -0.16 2.80 -0.38
C PHE A 42 -0.78 4.00 0.36
N ASN A 43 0.05 4.90 0.86
CA ASN A 43 -0.37 6.13 1.53
C ASN A 43 -1.21 7.01 0.59
N SER A 44 -0.72 7.27 -0.62
CA SER A 44 -1.39 8.09 -1.62
C SER A 44 -2.75 7.50 -2.03
N TYR A 45 -2.79 6.21 -2.39
CA TYR A 45 -4.01 5.56 -2.86
C TYR A 45 -5.10 5.50 -1.78
N THR A 46 -4.75 5.15 -0.55
CA THR A 46 -5.71 5.11 0.55
C THR A 46 -6.20 6.50 0.97
N HIS A 47 -5.32 7.50 0.89
CA HIS A 47 -5.68 8.90 1.12
C HIS A 47 -6.60 9.43 0.02
N ARG A 48 -6.30 9.12 -1.24
CA ARG A 48 -7.05 9.61 -2.40
C ARG A 48 -8.53 9.23 -2.35
N ILE A 49 -8.85 8.05 -1.85
CA ILE A 49 -10.23 7.58 -1.64
C ILE A 49 -10.77 7.88 -0.24
N SER A 50 -10.04 8.62 0.59
CA SER A 50 -10.41 8.92 1.99
C SER A 50 -10.75 7.68 2.81
N MET A 51 -9.97 6.58 2.64
CA MET A 51 -10.15 5.35 3.39
C MET A 51 -9.95 5.58 4.89
N PRO A 52 -11.00 5.42 5.76
CA PRO A 52 -10.85 5.71 7.18
C PRO A 52 -10.17 4.59 7.96
N PHE A 53 -10.45 3.34 7.57
CA PHE A 53 -9.93 2.14 8.22
C PHE A 53 -9.41 1.15 7.18
N LEU A 54 -8.34 0.45 7.50
CA LEU A 54 -7.80 -0.60 6.64
C LEU A 54 -8.76 -1.79 6.57
N ARG A 55 -8.59 -2.62 5.54
CA ARG A 55 -9.36 -3.86 5.38
C ARG A 55 -8.76 -5.02 6.17
N SER A 56 -7.48 -4.95 6.49
CA SER A 56 -6.78 -5.97 7.28
C SER A 56 -6.98 -5.78 8.77
N PRO A 57 -6.89 -6.84 9.60
CA PRO A 57 -7.02 -6.75 11.03
C PRO A 57 -5.79 -6.10 11.68
N PHE A 58 -5.92 -5.75 12.96
CA PHE A 58 -4.93 -5.03 13.74
C PHE A 58 -3.57 -5.71 13.86
N VAL A 59 -3.52 -7.02 13.66
CA VAL A 59 -2.27 -7.82 13.71
C VAL A 59 -1.48 -7.79 12.40
N HIS A 60 -2.07 -7.29 11.32
CA HIS A 60 -1.42 -7.16 10.03
C HIS A 60 -0.82 -5.76 9.88
N HIS A 61 0.44 -5.63 10.24
CA HIS A 61 1.24 -4.42 10.11
C HIS A 61 2.71 -4.78 9.85
N ILE A 62 3.56 -3.79 9.58
CA ILE A 62 4.94 -4.04 9.17
C ILE A 62 5.86 -4.57 10.28
N HIS A 63 5.51 -4.40 11.56
CA HIS A 63 6.33 -4.88 12.67
C HIS A 63 6.12 -6.38 12.92
N PRO A 64 7.20 -7.20 13.15
CA PRO A 64 7.10 -8.65 13.37
C PRO A 64 6.29 -9.10 14.59
N LYS A 65 6.21 -8.27 15.65
CA LYS A 65 5.40 -8.59 16.83
C LYS A 65 3.93 -8.31 16.56
N PRO A 66 3.01 -9.29 16.60
CA PRO A 66 1.62 -9.15 16.15
C PRO A 66 0.82 -8.05 16.84
N PHE A 67 1.14 -7.69 18.09
CA PHE A 67 0.40 -6.70 18.85
C PHE A 67 1.12 -5.34 18.95
N HIS A 68 2.16 -5.11 18.17
CA HIS A 68 2.95 -3.88 18.24
C HIS A 68 2.11 -2.64 17.87
N LEU A 69 1.30 -2.72 16.81
CA LEU A 69 0.40 -1.61 16.44
C LEU A 69 -0.62 -1.30 17.54
N LYS A 70 -1.13 -2.34 18.24
CA LYS A 70 -2.05 -2.16 19.38
C LYS A 70 -1.37 -1.45 20.55
N GLN A 71 -0.12 -1.79 20.84
CA GLN A 71 0.67 -1.12 21.88
C GLN A 71 0.93 0.34 21.49
N TYR A 72 1.30 0.58 20.23
CA TYR A 72 1.48 1.91 19.66
C TYR A 72 0.22 2.79 19.82
N ALA A 73 -0.95 2.27 19.45
CA ALA A 73 -2.21 2.97 19.61
C ALA A 73 -2.49 3.37 21.06
N LYS A 74 -2.21 2.47 22.01
CA LYS A 74 -2.39 2.73 23.45
C LYS A 74 -1.41 3.80 23.95
N LEU A 75 -0.14 3.70 23.60
CA LEU A 75 0.90 4.63 24.05
C LEU A 75 0.65 6.05 23.54
N ASN A 76 0.19 6.17 22.30
CA ASN A 76 -0.10 7.45 21.65
C ASN A 76 -1.56 7.92 21.83
N GLN A 77 -2.33 7.27 22.71
CA GLN A 77 -3.70 7.65 23.09
C GLN A 77 -4.66 7.84 21.90
N TYR A 78 -4.53 7.02 20.86
CA TYR A 78 -5.43 7.10 19.71
C TYR A 78 -6.87 6.77 20.10
N THR A 79 -7.78 7.72 19.89
CA THR A 79 -9.23 7.51 19.97
C THR A 79 -9.73 6.94 18.64
N GLY A 80 -10.70 6.00 18.69
CA GLY A 80 -11.22 5.38 17.47
C GLY A 80 -10.18 4.56 16.69
N ALA A 81 -9.16 4.03 17.37
CA ALA A 81 -8.04 3.32 16.76
C ALA A 81 -8.42 2.13 15.89
N THR A 82 -9.63 1.56 16.08
CA THR A 82 -10.10 0.39 15.35
C THR A 82 -11.59 0.45 15.05
N TYR A 83 -12.01 -0.27 13.99
CA TYR A 83 -13.38 -0.43 13.59
C TYR A 83 -13.79 -1.91 13.45
N GLY A 84 -15.03 -2.22 13.85
CA GLY A 84 -15.68 -3.49 13.65
C GLY A 84 -15.12 -4.66 14.48
N PRO A 85 -15.69 -5.86 14.32
CA PRO A 85 -15.36 -7.04 15.11
C PRO A 85 -13.92 -7.51 14.91
N TYR A 86 -13.37 -7.34 13.70
CA TYR A 86 -11.99 -7.71 13.33
C TYR A 86 -10.96 -6.66 13.72
N LYS A 87 -11.37 -5.58 14.41
CA LYS A 87 -10.43 -4.53 14.86
C LYS A 87 -9.57 -3.99 13.73
N ARG A 88 -10.22 -3.59 12.63
CA ARG A 88 -9.54 -2.96 11.49
C ARG A 88 -8.93 -1.64 11.93
N PRO A 89 -7.62 -1.42 11.74
CA PRO A 89 -6.96 -0.23 12.26
C PRO A 89 -7.32 1.03 11.48
N GLN A 90 -7.36 2.17 12.16
CA GLN A 90 -7.45 3.47 11.54
C GLN A 90 -6.26 3.67 10.60
N ARG A 91 -6.54 4.15 9.39
CA ARG A 91 -5.55 4.31 8.32
C ARG A 91 -4.39 5.24 8.71
N ASP A 92 -4.69 6.41 9.26
CA ASP A 92 -3.66 7.40 9.59
C ASP A 92 -2.76 6.91 10.74
N MET A 93 -3.35 6.30 11.75
CA MET A 93 -2.60 5.66 12.83
C MET A 93 -1.66 4.56 12.28
N PHE A 94 -2.13 3.73 11.35
CA PHE A 94 -1.29 2.71 10.72
C PHE A 94 -0.11 3.36 9.97
N MET A 95 -0.35 4.44 9.24
CA MET A 95 0.70 5.15 8.51
C MET A 95 1.69 5.84 9.45
N HIS A 96 1.24 6.48 10.53
CA HIS A 96 2.12 7.08 11.54
C HIS A 96 3.04 6.03 12.16
N HIS A 97 2.47 4.88 12.57
CA HIS A 97 3.25 3.75 13.08
C HIS A 97 4.26 3.23 12.06
N THR A 98 3.85 3.11 10.79
CA THR A 98 4.72 2.66 9.69
C THR A 98 5.90 3.62 9.50
N HIS A 99 5.65 4.93 9.45
CA HIS A 99 6.69 5.95 9.28
C HIS A 99 7.66 5.99 10.49
N GLU A 100 7.14 5.85 11.71
CA GLU A 100 7.98 5.78 12.90
C GLU A 100 8.93 4.57 12.85
N LEU A 101 8.44 3.41 12.43
CA LEU A 101 9.28 2.22 12.28
C LEU A 101 10.32 2.37 11.16
N ILE A 102 9.95 2.96 10.03
CA ILE A 102 10.88 3.27 8.94
C ILE A 102 12.03 4.14 9.45
N HIS A 103 11.72 5.16 10.24
CA HIS A 103 12.72 6.05 10.84
C HIS A 103 13.55 5.32 11.91
N GLN A 104 12.91 4.64 12.85
CA GLN A 104 13.58 3.92 13.95
C GLN A 104 14.60 2.90 13.44
N TYR A 105 14.26 2.17 12.38
CA TYR A 105 15.13 1.15 11.78
C TYR A 105 16.01 1.71 10.66
N ARG A 106 16.00 3.02 10.43
CA ARG A 106 16.82 3.73 9.44
C ARG A 106 16.66 3.15 8.03
N LEU A 107 15.44 2.75 7.65
CA LEU A 107 15.18 2.16 6.33
C LEU A 107 15.33 3.17 5.20
N ASN A 108 15.13 4.47 5.47
CA ASN A 108 15.36 5.54 4.50
C ASN A 108 16.81 5.59 4.01
N GLU A 109 17.79 5.19 4.82
CA GLU A 109 19.20 5.15 4.43
C GLU A 109 19.51 4.04 3.43
N SER A 110 18.66 3.01 3.40
CA SER A 110 18.76 1.90 2.45
C SER A 110 17.91 2.11 1.19
N HIS A 111 17.12 3.20 1.12
CA HIS A 111 16.21 3.46 0.01
C HIS A 111 16.91 4.17 -1.15
N ILE A 112 16.67 3.67 -2.35
CA ILE A 112 17.07 4.28 -3.62
C ILE A 112 15.82 4.49 -4.46
N GLN A 113 15.53 5.75 -4.79
CA GLN A 113 14.48 6.05 -5.75
C GLN A 113 14.89 5.60 -7.14
N GLY A 114 14.07 4.77 -7.78
CA GLY A 114 14.29 4.25 -9.12
C GLY A 114 13.38 3.07 -9.44
N ALA A 115 13.24 2.77 -10.71
CA ALA A 115 12.50 1.60 -11.19
C ALA A 115 13.45 0.64 -11.91
N VAL A 116 13.40 -0.63 -11.54
CA VAL A 116 14.22 -1.68 -12.16
C VAL A 116 13.59 -2.06 -13.49
N ARG A 117 14.38 -2.02 -14.55
CA ARG A 117 14.00 -2.34 -15.93
C ARG A 117 14.39 -3.77 -16.32
N HIS A 118 15.63 -4.16 -15.98
CA HIS A 118 16.16 -5.48 -16.31
C HIS A 118 16.84 -6.11 -15.10
N ILE A 119 16.71 -7.43 -15.02
CA ILE A 119 17.34 -8.26 -13.99
C ILE A 119 18.01 -9.43 -14.70
N HIS A 120 19.30 -9.64 -14.46
CA HIS A 120 20.03 -10.79 -14.96
C HIS A 120 21.10 -11.23 -13.96
N ARG A 121 21.70 -12.38 -14.18
CA ARG A 121 22.87 -12.84 -13.43
C ARG A 121 24.14 -12.63 -14.26
N ASP A 122 25.18 -12.15 -13.61
CA ASP A 122 26.52 -12.08 -14.22
C ASP A 122 27.26 -13.41 -14.17
N ASN A 123 28.48 -13.42 -14.72
CA ASN A 123 29.35 -14.63 -14.71
C ASN A 123 29.78 -15.07 -13.31
N HIS A 124 29.66 -14.20 -12.29
CA HIS A 124 29.97 -14.47 -10.89
C HIS A 124 28.72 -14.86 -10.08
N GLN A 125 27.62 -15.14 -10.76
CA GLN A 125 26.34 -15.50 -10.14
C GLN A 125 25.73 -14.41 -9.27
N GLN A 126 26.17 -13.14 -9.43
CA GLN A 126 25.55 -11.99 -8.77
C GLN A 126 24.38 -11.46 -9.61
N TRP A 127 23.36 -10.96 -8.93
CA TRP A 127 22.26 -10.27 -9.58
C TRP A 127 22.71 -8.88 -10.02
N GLN A 128 22.47 -8.56 -11.28
CA GLN A 128 22.64 -7.23 -11.87
C GLN A 128 21.26 -6.63 -12.12
N LEU A 129 21.04 -5.44 -11.61
CA LEU A 129 19.78 -4.72 -11.68
C LEU A 129 20.00 -3.43 -12.47
N GLU A 130 19.42 -3.33 -13.65
CA GLU A 130 19.45 -2.10 -14.46
C GLU A 130 18.23 -1.25 -14.14
N LEU A 131 18.42 0.00 -13.77
CA LEU A 131 17.39 0.98 -13.49
C LEU A 131 17.04 1.77 -14.76
N ASN A 132 15.85 2.38 -14.77
CA ASN A 132 15.37 3.19 -15.90
C ASN A 132 16.27 4.39 -16.22
N ASP A 133 17.02 4.89 -15.24
CA ASP A 133 17.94 6.03 -15.37
C ASP A 133 19.37 5.62 -15.76
N GLY A 134 19.58 4.34 -16.06
CA GLY A 134 20.86 3.79 -16.49
C GLY A 134 21.81 3.36 -15.37
N ARG A 135 21.44 3.53 -14.11
CA ARG A 135 22.23 2.98 -12.99
C ARG A 135 22.19 1.46 -13.03
N ILE A 136 23.31 0.83 -12.69
CA ILE A 136 23.44 -0.63 -12.55
C ILE A 136 23.85 -0.93 -11.11
N LEU A 137 23.12 -1.81 -10.46
CA LEU A 137 23.37 -2.25 -9.09
C LEU A 137 23.62 -3.74 -9.06
N SER A 138 24.63 -4.18 -8.32
CA SER A 138 24.93 -5.61 -8.11
C SER A 138 24.54 -6.04 -6.72
N THR A 139 23.95 -7.22 -6.59
CA THR A 139 23.56 -7.77 -5.29
C THR A 139 23.70 -9.28 -5.25
N GLN A 140 24.00 -9.80 -4.06
CA GLN A 140 24.08 -11.25 -3.81
C GLN A 140 22.70 -11.88 -3.60
N TYR A 141 21.84 -11.19 -2.87
CA TYR A 141 20.48 -11.65 -2.55
C TYR A 141 19.45 -10.66 -3.06
N LEU A 142 18.48 -11.17 -3.81
CA LEU A 142 17.42 -10.38 -4.43
C LEU A 142 16.06 -10.84 -3.93
N ILE A 143 15.25 -9.88 -3.49
CA ILE A 143 13.85 -10.08 -3.12
C ILE A 143 12.98 -9.21 -4.01
N ILE A 144 11.97 -9.81 -4.63
CA ILE A 144 10.99 -9.09 -5.47
C ILE A 144 9.71 -8.89 -4.67
N ALA A 145 9.39 -7.64 -4.36
CA ALA A 145 8.24 -7.20 -3.55
C ALA A 145 7.47 -6.04 -4.19
N HIS A 146 7.53 -5.88 -5.52
CA HIS A 146 6.98 -4.73 -6.24
C HIS A 146 5.45 -4.67 -6.32
N GLY A 147 4.74 -5.72 -5.84
CA GLY A 147 3.28 -5.78 -5.96
C GLY A 147 2.80 -5.96 -7.40
N CYS A 148 1.50 -5.70 -7.64
CA CYS A 148 0.88 -5.86 -8.97
C CYS A 148 0.07 -4.64 -9.43
N ASN A 149 -0.05 -3.59 -8.63
CA ASN A 149 -0.95 -2.45 -8.87
C ASN A 149 -0.23 -1.20 -9.40
N HIS A 150 0.82 -1.38 -10.23
CA HIS A 150 1.62 -0.27 -10.74
C HIS A 150 1.05 0.38 -12.02
N ARG A 151 -0.02 -0.17 -12.59
CA ARG A 151 -0.73 0.40 -13.74
C ARG A 151 -2.22 0.37 -13.50
N ALA A 152 -2.85 1.53 -13.67
CA ALA A 152 -4.29 1.66 -13.73
C ALA A 152 -4.82 0.93 -14.98
N TYR A 153 -5.80 0.05 -14.80
CA TYR A 153 -6.47 -0.61 -15.93
C TYR A 153 -7.76 0.13 -16.25
N ILE A 154 -7.82 0.71 -17.43
CA ILE A 154 -9.03 1.33 -17.98
C ILE A 154 -9.53 0.39 -19.08
N PRO A 155 -10.79 -0.10 -19.03
CA PRO A 155 -11.38 -0.91 -20.10
C PRO A 155 -11.36 -0.16 -21.43
N ALA A 156 -11.14 -0.90 -22.54
CA ALA A 156 -10.98 -0.30 -23.87
C ALA A 156 -12.14 0.59 -24.31
N MET A 157 -13.37 0.28 -23.86
CA MET A 157 -14.56 1.10 -24.14
C MET A 157 -14.49 2.53 -23.58
N TYR A 158 -13.58 2.78 -22.64
CA TYR A 158 -13.36 4.09 -22.01
C TYR A 158 -12.06 4.77 -22.48
N HIS A 159 -11.27 4.11 -23.33
CA HIS A 159 -10.12 4.76 -23.95
C HIS A 159 -10.62 5.96 -24.78
N ASP A 160 -9.83 6.96 -24.93
CA ASP A 160 -10.13 8.17 -25.69
C ASP A 160 -11.33 9.00 -25.20
N GLN A 161 -11.76 8.78 -23.96
CA GLN A 161 -12.78 9.58 -23.29
C GLN A 161 -12.11 10.56 -22.32
N PRO A 162 -12.00 11.86 -22.68
CA PRO A 162 -11.22 12.82 -21.89
C PRO A 162 -11.81 13.12 -20.51
N ASP A 163 -13.10 12.80 -20.31
CA ASP A 163 -13.79 13.03 -19.04
C ASP A 163 -13.79 11.80 -18.12
N ILE A 164 -13.14 10.71 -18.53
CA ILE A 164 -13.02 9.49 -17.73
C ILE A 164 -11.62 9.38 -17.16
N GLN A 165 -11.54 9.31 -15.85
CA GLN A 165 -10.30 9.21 -15.10
C GLN A 165 -10.28 7.94 -14.25
N HIS A 166 -9.15 7.23 -14.23
CA HIS A 166 -8.97 6.16 -13.25
C HIS A 166 -8.57 6.75 -11.89
N ILE A 167 -9.25 6.31 -10.81
CA ILE A 167 -9.03 6.89 -9.46
C ILE A 167 -7.58 6.80 -8.97
N PHE A 168 -6.80 5.85 -9.44
CA PHE A 168 -5.39 5.67 -9.10
C PHE A 168 -4.44 6.03 -10.25
N ASP A 169 -4.91 6.85 -11.19
CA ASP A 169 -4.03 7.44 -12.19
C ASP A 169 -3.11 8.47 -11.51
N GLU A 170 -1.81 8.30 -11.68
CA GLU A 170 -0.79 9.12 -11.02
C GLU A 170 -0.53 10.43 -11.77
N GLU A 171 -0.83 10.49 -13.06
CA GLU A 171 -0.66 11.69 -13.88
C GLU A 171 -1.68 12.77 -13.49
N GLU A 172 -2.84 12.37 -12.98
CA GLU A 172 -3.86 13.30 -12.49
C GLU A 172 -3.88 13.36 -10.96
N SER A 173 -3.29 14.39 -10.39
CA SER A 173 -3.14 14.56 -8.94
C SER A 173 -4.45 14.84 -8.20
N GLN A 174 -5.49 15.34 -8.89
CA GLN A 174 -6.77 15.74 -8.28
C GLN A 174 -7.97 15.06 -8.95
N ILE A 175 -8.94 14.69 -8.13
CA ILE A 175 -10.25 14.23 -8.61
C ILE A 175 -11.00 15.48 -9.11
N LYS A 176 -11.43 15.47 -10.37
CA LYS A 176 -12.29 16.53 -10.92
C LYS A 176 -13.68 16.42 -10.30
N GLU A 177 -13.95 17.24 -9.30
CA GLU A 177 -15.27 17.30 -8.66
C GLU A 177 -16.25 18.08 -9.52
N GLN A 178 -17.41 17.51 -9.78
CA GLN A 178 -18.50 18.12 -10.54
C GLN A 178 -19.79 18.06 -9.71
N GLN A 179 -20.80 18.84 -10.07
CA GLN A 179 -22.12 18.83 -9.43
C GLN A 179 -22.78 17.44 -9.52
N THR A 180 -22.62 16.76 -10.64
CA THR A 180 -23.02 15.38 -10.83
C THR A 180 -21.78 14.56 -11.21
N SER A 181 -21.47 13.54 -10.43
CA SER A 181 -20.33 12.67 -10.66
C SER A 181 -20.76 11.23 -10.90
N HIS A 182 -20.07 10.53 -11.80
CA HIS A 182 -20.31 9.12 -12.10
C HIS A 182 -19.11 8.29 -11.64
N VAL A 183 -19.35 7.33 -10.75
CA VAL A 183 -18.33 6.39 -10.27
C VAL A 183 -18.66 5.02 -10.84
N VAL A 184 -17.73 4.42 -11.58
CA VAL A 184 -17.89 3.09 -12.19
C VAL A 184 -17.06 2.08 -11.42
N GLY A 185 -17.71 1.08 -10.84
CA GLY A 185 -17.06 -0.02 -10.11
C GLY A 185 -17.88 -0.49 -8.90
N SER A 186 -17.73 -1.77 -8.56
CA SER A 186 -18.43 -2.42 -7.43
C SER A 186 -17.51 -2.78 -6.25
N GLY A 187 -16.24 -2.34 -6.31
CA GLY A 187 -15.26 -2.61 -5.26
C GLY A 187 -15.20 -1.53 -4.17
N ILE A 188 -14.42 -1.81 -3.12
CA ILE A 188 -14.27 -0.91 -1.96
C ILE A 188 -13.75 0.48 -2.35
N SER A 189 -12.88 0.59 -3.36
CA SER A 189 -12.37 1.88 -3.82
C SER A 189 -13.48 2.76 -4.38
N ALA A 190 -14.40 2.19 -5.17
CA ALA A 190 -15.54 2.90 -5.72
C ALA A 190 -16.49 3.35 -4.60
N ALA A 191 -16.76 2.49 -3.61
CA ALA A 191 -17.60 2.83 -2.46
C ALA A 191 -16.99 3.99 -1.65
N HIS A 192 -15.70 3.95 -1.33
CA HIS A 192 -15.03 5.05 -0.63
C HIS A 192 -15.01 6.34 -1.44
N LEU A 193 -14.78 6.24 -2.75
CA LEU A 193 -14.82 7.42 -3.62
C LEU A 193 -16.21 8.07 -3.65
N ALA A 194 -17.24 7.25 -3.82
CA ALA A 194 -18.61 7.74 -3.83
C ALA A 194 -18.97 8.46 -2.51
N LEU A 195 -18.63 7.84 -1.36
CA LEU A 195 -18.82 8.47 -0.05
C LEU A 195 -18.01 9.76 0.11
N LYS A 196 -16.77 9.80 -0.36
CA LYS A 196 -15.94 11.01 -0.33
C LYS A 196 -16.61 12.15 -1.09
N LEU A 197 -17.09 11.89 -2.32
CA LEU A 197 -17.70 12.89 -3.18
C LEU A 197 -19.01 13.44 -2.60
N VAL A 198 -19.85 12.59 -2.00
CA VAL A 198 -21.09 13.01 -1.34
C VAL A 198 -20.80 13.79 -0.06
N ASN A 199 -19.86 13.35 0.78
CA ASN A 199 -19.60 13.99 2.07
C ASN A 199 -18.92 15.37 1.96
N ASN A 200 -18.34 15.70 0.81
CA ASN A 200 -17.71 17.00 0.59
C ASN A 200 -18.74 18.12 0.35
N ASP A 201 -19.94 17.78 -0.13
CA ASP A 201 -20.99 18.77 -0.43
C ASP A 201 -22.35 18.04 -0.61
N ASP A 202 -23.27 18.28 0.29
CA ASP A 202 -24.62 17.68 0.30
C ASP A 202 -25.46 18.00 -0.95
N SER A 203 -25.11 19.03 -1.72
CA SER A 203 -25.79 19.38 -2.95
C SER A 203 -25.38 18.53 -4.16
N LYS A 204 -24.29 17.75 -4.04
CA LYS A 204 -23.76 16.93 -5.13
C LYS A 204 -24.53 15.63 -5.31
N THR A 205 -24.72 15.25 -6.55
CA THR A 205 -25.28 13.94 -6.92
C THR A 205 -24.17 13.00 -7.39
N VAL A 206 -24.10 11.80 -6.80
CA VAL A 206 -23.15 10.76 -7.20
C VAL A 206 -23.89 9.54 -7.69
N HIS A 207 -23.68 9.17 -8.94
CA HIS A 207 -24.18 7.95 -9.53
C HIS A 207 -23.11 6.85 -9.43
N LEU A 208 -23.43 5.79 -8.72
CA LEU A 208 -22.55 4.61 -8.63
C LEU A 208 -23.04 3.54 -9.61
N TRP A 209 -22.21 3.24 -10.62
CA TRP A 209 -22.51 2.25 -11.66
C TRP A 209 -21.87 0.92 -11.30
N LEU A 210 -22.70 -0.09 -11.11
CA LEU A 210 -22.29 -1.42 -10.64
C LEU A 210 -22.46 -2.45 -11.76
N ASN A 211 -21.49 -3.34 -11.90
CA ASN A 211 -21.59 -4.50 -12.81
C ASN A 211 -22.11 -5.77 -12.12
N LYS A 212 -22.25 -5.74 -10.81
CA LYS A 212 -22.83 -6.79 -9.96
C LYS A 212 -23.40 -6.16 -8.69
N ASP A 213 -24.22 -6.90 -7.96
CA ASP A 213 -24.74 -6.48 -6.66
C ASP A 213 -23.60 -6.21 -5.67
N ILE A 214 -23.86 -5.28 -4.74
CA ILE A 214 -22.92 -4.98 -3.67
C ILE A 214 -22.90 -6.14 -2.68
N GLU A 215 -21.74 -6.74 -2.50
CA GLU A 215 -21.51 -7.74 -1.46
C GLU A 215 -20.98 -7.07 -0.20
N ILE A 216 -21.60 -7.38 0.94
CA ILE A 216 -21.18 -6.87 2.24
C ILE A 216 -20.35 -7.94 2.94
N HIS A 217 -19.09 -7.62 3.19
CA HIS A 217 -18.17 -8.49 3.90
C HIS A 217 -17.55 -7.75 5.08
N ASP A 218 -17.55 -8.38 6.25
CA ASP A 218 -16.85 -7.86 7.43
C ASP A 218 -15.33 -7.90 7.29
N PHE A 219 -14.84 -8.85 6.48
CA PHE A 219 -13.42 -9.07 6.24
C PHE A 219 -13.18 -9.68 4.84
N ASP A 220 -12.05 -9.33 4.20
CA ASP A 220 -11.75 -9.72 2.81
C ASP A 220 -11.21 -11.15 2.66
N ALA A 221 -10.93 -11.85 3.76
CA ALA A 221 -10.41 -13.21 3.76
C ALA A 221 -11.21 -14.08 4.75
N ASP A 222 -11.02 -15.40 4.64
CA ASP A 222 -11.60 -16.33 5.61
C ASP A 222 -11.14 -15.97 7.04
N PRO A 223 -12.06 -15.79 8.00
CA PRO A 223 -11.74 -15.48 9.39
C PRO A 223 -10.77 -16.46 10.05
N GLY A 224 -10.72 -17.70 9.60
CA GLY A 224 -9.76 -18.70 10.04
C GLY A 224 -8.28 -18.27 9.85
N TRP A 225 -8.01 -17.43 8.88
CA TRP A 225 -6.65 -16.87 8.63
C TRP A 225 -6.21 -15.85 9.67
N LEU A 226 -7.10 -15.39 10.53
CA LEU A 226 -6.80 -14.47 11.63
C LEU A 226 -6.13 -15.13 12.83
N GLY A 227 -5.91 -16.43 12.77
CA GLY A 227 -5.23 -17.22 13.79
C GLY A 227 -6.14 -18.17 14.57
N PRO A 228 -5.58 -18.96 15.52
CA PRO A 228 -6.25 -20.10 16.14
C PRO A 228 -7.59 -19.79 16.83
N LYS A 229 -7.79 -18.57 17.29
CA LYS A 229 -9.06 -18.17 17.94
C LYS A 229 -10.25 -18.13 16.99
N ASN A 230 -9.99 -17.95 15.71
CA ASN A 230 -10.98 -17.85 14.65
C ASN A 230 -11.06 -19.12 13.79
N MET A 231 -10.15 -20.08 14.02
CA MET A 231 -10.15 -21.40 13.37
C MET A 231 -11.12 -22.39 14.03
N LYS A 232 -12.20 -21.92 14.63
CA LYS A 232 -13.24 -22.80 15.18
C LYS A 232 -14.07 -23.35 14.01
N HIS A 233 -13.95 -24.65 13.83
CA HIS A 233 -14.82 -25.46 12.97
C HIS A 233 -16.19 -25.61 13.55
#